data_6d916d688b098615081a45e289600b95
#
_entry.id   6d916d688b098615081a45e289600b95
#
_cell.length_a   1.000
_cell.length_b   1.000
_cell.length_c   1.000
_cell.angle_alpha   90.00
_cell.angle_beta   90.00
_cell.angle_gamma   90.00
#
_symmetry.space_group_name_H-M   'P 1'
#
loop_
_entity.id
_entity.type
_entity.pdbx_description
1 polymer ?
#
loop_
_entity_poly.entity_id
_entity_poly.type
_entity_poly.pdbx_seq_one_letter_code
_entity_poly.pdbx_strand_id
1 'polypeptide(L)'
;MNKIFKPKIGKMFYVIWVPTLIFLIVMTAVSLVAPLAFVILLFTDALTLYFLLTSLFGYVELGEEAMLVKFGFIAKAEIPYSTIRGVTKERKLYADSIMSLKNSLEHVNIKYNRFDVVSVSVTDNDELISEIEKRMTK
;
A
#
# COMPACT_ATOMS: atom_id res chain seq x y z
N MET A 1 -6.04 22.19 7.96
CA MET A 1 -5.24 21.29 8.81
C MET A 1 -5.12 19.93 8.14
N ASN A 2 -3.91 19.41 8.04
CA ASN A 2 -3.68 18.12 7.40
C ASN A 2 -4.03 16.97 8.35
N LYS A 3 -4.67 15.93 7.80
CA LYS A 3 -5.04 14.74 8.57
C LYS A 3 -4.31 13.52 7.99
N ILE A 4 -3.64 12.77 8.85
CA ILE A 4 -2.84 11.61 8.46
C ILE A 4 -3.55 10.32 8.86
N PHE A 5 -3.68 9.40 7.91
CA PHE A 5 -4.22 8.06 8.11
C PHE A 5 -3.11 7.03 7.97
N LYS A 6 -2.91 6.22 9.01
CA LYS A 6 -1.92 5.15 9.00
C LYS A 6 -2.46 3.92 8.27
N PRO A 7 -1.60 3.10 7.61
CA PRO A 7 -2.04 1.89 6.97
C PRO A 7 -2.58 0.88 7.97
N LYS A 8 -3.62 0.16 7.57
CA LYS A 8 -4.18 -0.96 8.34
C LYS A 8 -3.49 -2.24 7.95
N ILE A 9 -2.95 -2.96 8.92
CA ILE A 9 -2.32 -4.28 8.74
C ILE A 9 -3.33 -5.34 9.18
N GLY A 10 -3.96 -6.02 8.21
CA GLY A 10 -4.93 -7.07 8.46
C GLY A 10 -4.30 -8.46 8.59
N LYS A 11 -5.09 -9.44 8.95
CA LYS A 11 -4.66 -10.85 9.04
C LYS A 11 -4.09 -11.38 7.72
N MET A 12 -4.63 -10.93 6.59
CA MET A 12 -4.17 -11.30 5.26
C MET A 12 -2.69 -10.93 5.07
N PHE A 13 -2.25 -9.79 5.58
CA PHE A 13 -0.86 -9.36 5.51
C PHE A 13 0.07 -10.42 6.13
N TYR A 14 -0.24 -10.88 7.35
CA TYR A 14 0.56 -11.89 8.03
C TYR A 14 0.52 -13.24 7.33
N VAL A 15 -0.65 -13.64 6.82
CA VAL A 15 -0.81 -14.92 6.09
C VAL A 15 0.04 -14.97 4.83
N ILE A 16 0.26 -13.84 4.17
CA ILE A 16 1.10 -13.73 2.98
C ILE A 16 2.58 -13.59 3.36
N TRP A 17 2.90 -12.67 4.25
CA TRP A 17 4.29 -12.29 4.52
C TRP A 17 5.05 -13.26 5.40
N VAL A 18 4.41 -13.86 6.42
CA VAL A 18 5.10 -14.79 7.33
C VAL A 18 5.60 -16.04 6.60
N PRO A 19 4.78 -16.77 5.82
CA PRO A 19 5.28 -17.91 5.05
C PRO A 19 6.32 -17.50 4.00
N THR A 20 6.15 -16.34 3.37
CA THR A 20 7.09 -15.84 2.36
C THR A 20 8.47 -15.59 2.96
N LEU A 21 8.53 -14.93 4.11
CA LEU A 21 9.79 -14.66 4.80
C LEU A 21 10.47 -15.95 5.28
N ILE A 22 9.71 -16.89 5.83
CA ILE A 22 10.24 -18.20 6.26
C ILE A 22 10.84 -18.94 5.05
N PHE A 23 10.11 -19.00 3.95
CA PHE A 23 10.58 -19.62 2.71
C PHE A 23 11.88 -19.01 2.20
N LEU A 24 11.96 -17.67 2.15
CA LEU A 24 13.15 -16.97 1.70
C LEU A 24 14.35 -17.22 2.61
N ILE A 25 14.17 -17.21 3.93
CA ILE A 25 15.23 -17.50 4.89
C ILE A 25 15.78 -18.92 4.66
N VAL A 26 14.89 -19.91 4.54
CA VAL A 26 15.30 -21.31 4.30
C VAL A 26 16.05 -21.46 2.98
N MET A 27 15.52 -20.87 1.89
CA MET A 27 16.14 -20.95 0.57
C MET A 27 17.53 -20.28 0.54
N THR A 28 17.67 -19.14 1.21
CA THR A 28 18.96 -18.44 1.31
C THR A 28 19.97 -19.28 2.09
N ALA A 29 19.55 -19.90 3.20
CA ALA A 29 20.43 -20.77 3.98
C ALA A 29 20.89 -21.98 3.18
N VAL A 30 20.01 -22.62 2.42
CA VAL A 30 20.35 -23.78 1.57
C VAL A 30 21.29 -23.37 0.43
N SER A 31 21.16 -22.15 -0.09
CA SER A 31 21.97 -21.66 -1.22
C SER A 31 23.42 -21.33 -0.88
N LEU A 32 23.82 -21.40 0.40
CA LEU A 32 25.20 -21.13 0.82
C LEU A 32 26.25 -22.01 0.10
N VAL A 33 25.84 -23.18 -0.40
CA VAL A 33 26.71 -24.09 -1.15
C VAL A 33 26.85 -23.71 -2.63
N ALA A 34 26.08 -22.75 -3.12
CA ALA A 34 26.06 -22.34 -4.53
C ALA A 34 26.18 -20.80 -4.64
N PRO A 35 27.40 -20.26 -4.85
CA PRO A 35 27.63 -18.80 -4.75
C PRO A 35 26.73 -17.93 -5.64
N LEU A 36 26.46 -18.35 -6.88
CA LEU A 36 25.60 -17.59 -7.78
C LEU A 36 24.15 -17.55 -7.28
N ALA A 37 23.62 -18.69 -6.84
CA ALA A 37 22.27 -18.78 -6.29
C ALA A 37 22.15 -17.93 -5.01
N PHE A 38 23.16 -17.94 -4.18
CA PHE A 38 23.23 -17.15 -2.95
C PHE A 38 23.14 -15.65 -3.24
N VAL A 39 23.90 -15.15 -4.21
CA VAL A 39 23.87 -13.72 -4.60
C VAL A 39 22.49 -13.33 -5.13
N ILE A 40 21.89 -14.16 -5.98
CA ILE A 40 20.53 -13.90 -6.53
C ILE A 40 19.49 -13.86 -5.41
N LEU A 41 19.57 -14.80 -4.46
CA LEU A 41 18.64 -14.84 -3.32
C LEU A 41 18.83 -13.66 -2.38
N LEU A 42 20.05 -13.22 -2.11
CA LEU A 42 20.30 -12.01 -1.33
C LEU A 42 19.67 -10.78 -1.96
N PHE A 43 19.76 -10.64 -3.28
CA PHE A 43 19.12 -9.54 -4.00
C PHE A 43 17.59 -9.64 -3.89
N THR A 44 17.04 -10.85 -4.04
CA THR A 44 15.58 -11.10 -3.89
C THR A 44 15.12 -10.78 -2.48
N ASP A 45 15.88 -11.17 -1.46
CA ASP A 45 15.58 -10.88 -0.06
C ASP A 45 15.55 -9.36 0.20
N ALA A 46 16.54 -8.63 -0.31
CA ALA A 46 16.63 -7.19 -0.18
C ALA A 46 15.43 -6.50 -0.83
N LEU A 47 15.03 -6.93 -2.03
CA LEU A 47 13.88 -6.39 -2.75
C LEU A 47 12.57 -6.70 -2.02
N THR A 48 12.43 -7.92 -1.52
CA THR A 48 11.26 -8.35 -0.74
C THR A 48 11.12 -7.54 0.54
N LEU A 49 12.24 -7.32 1.25
CA LEU A 49 12.27 -6.49 2.45
C LEU A 49 11.88 -5.03 2.14
N TYR A 50 12.35 -4.50 1.02
CA TYR A 50 11.94 -3.16 0.58
C TYR A 50 10.42 -3.05 0.39
N PHE A 51 9.79 -4.02 -0.30
CA PHE A 51 8.34 -4.03 -0.46
C PHE A 51 7.59 -4.18 0.86
N LEU A 52 8.10 -5.01 1.76
CA LEU A 52 7.52 -5.16 3.10
C LEU A 52 7.55 -3.83 3.87
N LEU A 53 8.70 -3.15 3.88
CA LEU A 53 8.85 -1.87 4.56
C LEU A 53 7.97 -0.78 3.92
N THR A 54 7.84 -0.79 2.59
CA THR A 54 6.92 0.11 1.88
C THR A 54 5.49 -0.04 2.38
N SER A 55 5.04 -1.28 2.57
CA SER A 55 3.70 -1.56 3.09
C SER A 55 3.50 -1.10 4.53
N LEU A 56 4.55 -1.16 5.35
CA LEU A 56 4.47 -0.79 6.77
C LEU A 56 4.58 0.73 7.02
N PHE A 57 5.36 1.43 6.22
CA PHE A 57 5.68 2.85 6.45
C PHE A 57 4.96 3.83 5.53
N GLY A 58 4.08 3.34 4.66
CA GLY A 58 3.23 4.20 3.86
C GLY A 58 2.14 4.89 4.71
N TYR A 59 1.55 5.95 4.18
CA TYR A 59 0.42 6.63 4.81
C TYR A 59 -0.39 7.44 3.81
N VAL A 60 -1.58 7.86 4.23
CA VAL A 60 -2.43 8.79 3.48
C VAL A 60 -2.54 10.09 4.27
N GLU A 61 -2.23 11.21 3.64
CA GLU A 61 -2.35 12.53 4.22
C GLU A 61 -3.37 13.35 3.45
N LEU A 62 -4.37 13.89 4.15
CA LEU A 62 -5.39 14.76 3.56
C LEU A 62 -5.00 16.22 3.80
N GLY A 63 -4.55 16.89 2.74
CA GLY A 63 -4.30 18.32 2.74
C GLY A 63 -5.56 19.14 2.45
N GLU A 64 -5.40 20.44 2.21
CA GLU A 64 -6.53 21.34 1.93
C GLU A 64 -7.04 21.20 0.49
N GLU A 65 -6.15 21.11 -0.47
CA GLU A 65 -6.47 21.07 -1.91
C GLU A 65 -6.24 19.70 -2.55
N ALA A 66 -5.38 18.87 -1.95
CA ALA A 66 -5.02 17.57 -2.48
C ALA A 66 -4.75 16.58 -1.36
N MET A 67 -4.92 15.29 -1.69
CA MET A 67 -4.47 14.22 -0.82
C MET A 67 -3.13 13.65 -1.30
N LEU A 68 -2.30 13.22 -0.37
CA LEU A 68 -1.03 12.54 -0.62
C LEU A 68 -1.12 11.10 -0.16
N VAL A 69 -0.82 10.17 -1.06
CA VAL A 69 -0.65 8.75 -0.73
C VAL A 69 0.83 8.42 -0.85
N LYS A 70 1.47 8.07 0.25
CA LYS A 70 2.87 7.70 0.28
C LYS A 70 3.02 6.19 0.37
N PHE A 71 3.72 5.60 -0.60
CA PHE A 71 3.92 4.15 -0.72
C PHE A 71 5.27 3.70 -0.15
N GLY A 72 5.67 4.23 0.99
CA GLY A 72 6.94 3.91 1.63
C GLY A 72 7.92 5.07 1.56
N PHE A 73 9.18 4.81 1.15
CA PHE A 73 10.24 5.81 1.28
C PHE A 73 10.37 6.74 0.08
N ILE A 74 10.04 6.29 -1.12
CA ILE A 74 10.31 6.99 -2.37
C ILE A 74 9.04 7.32 -3.13
N ALA A 75 8.18 6.34 -3.37
CA ALA A 75 6.99 6.51 -4.20
C ALA A 75 5.88 7.26 -3.47
N LYS A 76 5.28 8.21 -4.15
CA LYS A 76 4.14 8.99 -3.65
C LYS A 76 3.20 9.36 -4.80
N ALA A 77 1.92 9.54 -4.49
CA ALA A 77 0.93 10.07 -5.41
C ALA A 77 0.23 11.25 -4.75
N GLU A 78 0.21 12.38 -5.42
CA GLU A 78 -0.52 13.57 -5.00
C GLU A 78 -1.77 13.70 -5.88
N ILE A 79 -2.94 13.72 -5.25
CA ILE A 79 -4.23 13.67 -5.94
C ILE A 79 -5.05 14.89 -5.55
N PRO A 80 -5.16 15.90 -6.44
CA PRO A 80 -6.05 17.03 -6.18
C PRO A 80 -7.51 16.57 -6.06
N TYR A 81 -8.24 17.06 -5.09
CA TYR A 81 -9.64 16.68 -4.88
C TYR A 81 -10.52 16.97 -6.09
N SER A 82 -10.19 17.99 -6.87
CA SER A 82 -10.89 18.32 -8.11
C SER A 82 -10.81 17.23 -9.18
N THR A 83 -9.82 16.34 -9.11
CA THR A 83 -9.63 15.25 -10.08
C THR A 83 -10.28 13.95 -9.65
N ILE A 84 -10.75 13.85 -8.42
CA ILE A 84 -11.37 12.63 -7.89
C ILE A 84 -12.77 12.48 -8.46
N ARG A 85 -13.02 11.32 -9.08
CA ARG A 85 -14.33 10.99 -9.68
C ARG A 85 -15.23 10.18 -8.76
N GLY A 86 -14.63 9.40 -7.85
CA GLY A 86 -15.38 8.58 -6.93
C GLY A 86 -14.49 7.89 -5.91
N VAL A 87 -15.08 7.57 -4.77
CA VAL A 87 -14.43 6.87 -3.67
C VAL A 87 -15.34 5.73 -3.26
N THR A 88 -14.84 4.50 -3.30
CA THR A 88 -15.62 3.30 -2.96
C THR A 88 -14.86 2.41 -1.98
N LYS A 89 -15.61 1.74 -1.12
CA LYS A 89 -15.04 0.72 -0.21
C LYS A 89 -15.32 -0.67 -0.79
N GLU A 90 -14.30 -1.48 -0.90
CA GLU A 90 -14.38 -2.84 -1.43
C GLU A 90 -13.65 -3.84 -0.53
N ARG A 91 -13.98 -5.11 -0.69
CA ARG A 91 -13.32 -6.21 0.01
C ARG A 91 -12.88 -7.26 -1.00
N LYS A 92 -11.60 -7.27 -1.35
CA LYS A 92 -11.01 -8.19 -2.33
C LYS A 92 -9.60 -8.59 -1.91
N LEU A 93 -9.13 -9.74 -2.40
CA LEU A 93 -7.73 -10.16 -2.23
C LEU A 93 -6.75 -9.31 -3.01
N TYR A 94 -7.15 -8.82 -4.17
CA TYR A 94 -6.30 -8.03 -5.07
C TYR A 94 -6.69 -6.56 -5.06
N ALA A 95 -5.74 -5.71 -5.41
CA ALA A 95 -5.97 -4.30 -5.63
C ALA A 95 -6.32 -4.03 -7.10
N ASP A 96 -7.18 -3.05 -7.35
CA ASP A 96 -7.52 -2.61 -8.71
C ASP A 96 -6.46 -1.66 -9.30
N SER A 97 -5.37 -1.45 -8.58
CA SER A 97 -4.26 -0.57 -8.96
C SER A 97 -2.91 -1.20 -8.65
N ILE A 98 -1.94 -0.95 -9.52
CA ILE A 98 -0.54 -1.32 -9.29
C ILE A 98 0.04 -0.52 -8.11
N MET A 99 -0.32 0.77 -8.02
CA MET A 99 0.06 1.63 -6.90
C MET A 99 -0.98 1.48 -5.80
N SER A 100 -0.64 0.70 -4.78
CA SER A 100 -1.57 0.47 -3.68
C SER A 100 -0.88 0.43 -2.32
N LEU A 101 -1.59 0.91 -1.32
CA LEU A 101 -1.23 0.80 0.09
C LEU A 101 -2.25 -0.13 0.77
N LYS A 102 -2.39 -1.34 0.22
CA LYS A 102 -3.42 -2.30 0.62
C LYS A 102 -2.83 -3.47 1.40
N ASN A 103 -2.97 -3.45 2.72
CA ASN A 103 -2.52 -4.50 3.63
C ASN A 103 -3.69 -5.25 4.30
N SER A 104 -4.90 -5.10 3.76
CA SER A 104 -6.11 -5.72 4.28
C SER A 104 -7.05 -6.07 3.13
N LEU A 105 -7.96 -7.03 3.34
CA LEU A 105 -9.00 -7.37 2.37
C LEU A 105 -9.91 -6.18 2.09
N GLU A 106 -10.30 -5.47 3.15
CA GLU A 106 -11.13 -4.29 3.04
C GLU A 106 -10.27 -3.08 2.71
N HIS A 107 -10.61 -2.40 1.63
CA HIS A 107 -9.83 -1.25 1.14
C HIS A 107 -10.71 -0.21 0.47
N VAL A 108 -10.16 0.98 0.30
CA VAL A 108 -10.80 2.10 -0.37
C VAL A 108 -10.17 2.27 -1.74
N ASN A 109 -10.99 2.30 -2.79
CA ASN A 109 -10.57 2.64 -4.14
C ASN A 109 -10.91 4.10 -4.42
N ILE A 110 -9.89 4.88 -4.80
CA ILE A 110 -10.04 6.29 -5.16
C ILE A 110 -9.82 6.40 -6.66
N LYS A 111 -10.87 6.71 -7.39
CA LYS A 111 -10.83 6.91 -8.84
C LYS A 111 -10.61 8.39 -9.12
N TYR A 112 -9.56 8.71 -9.84
CA TYR A 112 -9.19 10.09 -10.15
C TYR A 112 -8.71 10.21 -11.60
N ASN A 113 -8.57 11.43 -12.08
CA ASN A 113 -8.30 11.71 -13.49
C ASN A 113 -9.27 10.97 -14.41
N ARG A 114 -8.84 10.51 -15.57
CA ARG A 114 -9.71 9.81 -16.51
C ARG A 114 -9.77 8.30 -16.24
N PHE A 115 -8.64 7.68 -15.93
CA PHE A 115 -8.52 6.22 -15.78
C PHE A 115 -7.72 5.79 -14.55
N ASP A 116 -7.24 6.70 -13.74
CA ASP A 116 -6.37 6.38 -12.62
C ASP A 116 -7.15 5.88 -11.41
N VAL A 117 -6.60 4.90 -10.72
CA VAL A 117 -7.15 4.34 -9.48
C VAL A 117 -6.01 4.11 -8.50
N VAL A 118 -6.24 4.48 -7.25
CA VAL A 118 -5.35 4.11 -6.15
C VAL A 118 -6.14 3.34 -5.09
N SER A 119 -5.57 2.24 -4.59
CA SER A 119 -6.19 1.42 -3.55
C SER A 119 -5.43 1.58 -2.24
N VAL A 120 -6.14 1.90 -1.17
CA VAL A 120 -5.55 2.10 0.16
C VAL A 120 -6.35 1.38 1.24
N SER A 121 -5.65 0.86 2.26
CA SER A 121 -6.28 0.36 3.48
C SER A 121 -5.71 1.13 4.66
N VAL A 122 -6.58 1.82 5.39
CA VAL A 122 -6.18 2.59 6.56
C VAL A 122 -6.93 2.09 7.81
N THR A 123 -6.52 2.55 8.97
CA THR A 123 -7.11 2.11 10.25
C THR A 123 -8.61 2.42 10.34
N ASP A 124 -9.09 3.47 9.68
CA ASP A 124 -10.51 3.81 9.59
C ASP A 124 -10.85 4.21 8.16
N ASN A 125 -11.23 3.21 7.34
CA ASN A 125 -11.60 3.43 5.95
C ASN A 125 -12.85 4.32 5.81
N ASP A 126 -13.83 4.18 6.70
CA ASP A 126 -15.07 4.96 6.65
C ASP A 126 -14.81 6.43 6.95
N GLU A 127 -13.96 6.73 7.92
CA GLU A 127 -13.54 8.09 8.22
C GLU A 127 -12.77 8.70 7.04
N LEU A 128 -11.87 7.93 6.41
CA LEU A 128 -11.14 8.38 5.22
C LEU A 128 -12.09 8.78 4.11
N ILE A 129 -13.07 7.94 3.79
CA ILE A 129 -14.08 8.22 2.75
C ILE A 129 -14.84 9.50 3.08
N SER A 130 -15.34 9.62 4.30
CA SER A 130 -16.10 10.79 4.75
C SER A 130 -15.28 12.08 4.64
N GLU A 131 -14.02 12.05 5.03
CA GLU A 131 -13.16 13.23 4.98
C GLU A 131 -12.80 13.62 3.53
N ILE A 132 -12.60 12.65 2.64
CA ILE A 132 -12.38 12.93 1.22
C ILE A 132 -13.63 13.57 0.61
N GLU A 133 -14.80 13.01 0.86
CA GLU A 133 -16.06 13.53 0.32
C GLU A 133 -16.34 14.96 0.79
N LYS A 134 -16.06 15.28 2.04
CA LYS A 134 -16.18 16.65 2.57
C LYS A 134 -15.27 17.63 1.82
N ARG A 135 -14.07 17.19 1.46
CA ARG A 135 -13.10 18.05 0.76
C ARG A 135 -13.42 18.18 -0.73
N MET A 136 -14.05 17.18 -1.32
CA MET A 136 -14.49 17.23 -2.72
C MET A 136 -15.63 18.24 -2.95
N THR A 137 -16.44 18.49 -1.94
CA THR A 137 -17.62 19.38 -2.03
C THR A 137 -17.33 20.84 -1.68
N LYS A 138 -16.10 21.16 -1.29
CA LYS A 138 -15.69 22.54 -0.96
C LYS A 138 -15.37 23.38 -2.19
#